data_bb30f85369969b0f222f87e18fc49b8a
#
_entry.id   bb30f85369969b0f222f87e18fc49b8a
#
_cell.length_a   1.000
_cell.length_b   1.000
_cell.length_c   1.000
_cell.angle_alpha   90.00
_cell.angle_beta   90.00
_cell.angle_gamma   90.00
#
_symmetry.space_group_name_H-M   'P 1'
#
loop_
_entity.id
_entity.type
_entity.pdbx_description
1 polymer ?
#
loop_
_entity_poly.entity_id
_entity_poly.type
_entity_poly.pdbx_seq_one_letter_code
_entity_poly.pdbx_strand_id
1 'polypeptide(L)'
;NIIEQIENFNIKNNNIEISTTQKSPSALDIDNIHSELYSEPKDAYFTQNPYCIYPSENGVDFAISIDEAKNLLKEDKEECSIPLKVLYPNITTSMLGNEAFPDLLSQYSTSYSTRDQKRTTNLKLAANKINGTVLMPGETFSYNKVVGARTISAGYQEAPIYVSGKVVDGVGGGICQITTTLYNAVVYANLDIVERSNHQFVPSYAPASRDATVVYGSIDFKFKNNRNYPIKIMCTVSNGIANFQIYGLRSNNDYEVVISNRVTGTTSNAIYSEAYKILKQNGQVISSTLLSQDVYKRH
;
A
#
# COMPACT_ATOMS: atom_id res chain seq x y z
N ASN A 1 14.38 -14.02 -34.49
CA ASN A 1 13.93 -13.68 -33.15
C ASN A 1 13.96 -12.14 -33.04
N ILE A 2 12.78 -11.48 -33.03
CA ILE A 2 12.67 -10.00 -33.10
C ILE A 2 13.25 -9.36 -31.84
N ILE A 3 13.15 -10.03 -30.67
CA ILE A 3 13.75 -9.56 -29.42
C ILE A 3 15.28 -9.44 -29.50
N GLU A 4 15.95 -10.26 -30.29
CA GLU A 4 17.40 -10.15 -30.51
C GLU A 4 17.80 -8.97 -31.41
N GLN A 5 16.83 -8.33 -32.07
CA GLN A 5 17.03 -7.13 -32.89
C GLN A 5 16.71 -5.83 -32.14
N ILE A 6 16.11 -5.93 -30.95
CA ILE A 6 15.81 -4.81 -30.07
C ILE A 6 16.83 -4.83 -28.94
N GLU A 7 17.83 -3.94 -28.99
CA GLU A 7 18.87 -3.88 -27.97
C GLU A 7 18.38 -3.26 -26.63
N ASN A 8 17.39 -2.39 -26.69
CA ASN A 8 16.80 -1.80 -25.50
C ASN A 8 15.29 -1.68 -25.65
N PHE A 9 14.58 -2.41 -24.82
CA PHE A 9 13.16 -2.35 -24.66
C PHE A 9 12.85 -1.80 -23.27
N ASN A 10 12.23 -0.64 -23.19
CA ASN A 10 11.91 -0.01 -21.93
C ASN A 10 10.47 0.53 -21.95
N ILE A 11 9.66 0.16 -20.95
CA ILE A 11 8.34 0.74 -20.73
C ILE A 11 8.51 1.92 -19.77
N LYS A 12 8.35 3.13 -20.28
CA LYS A 12 8.48 4.35 -19.50
C LYS A 12 7.26 5.24 -19.72
N ASN A 13 6.60 5.63 -18.63
CA ASN A 13 5.45 6.53 -18.66
C ASN A 13 4.33 6.09 -19.62
N ASN A 14 3.96 4.80 -19.65
CA ASN A 14 2.99 4.21 -20.57
C ASN A 14 3.37 4.30 -22.07
N ASN A 15 4.64 4.40 -22.38
CA ASN A 15 5.16 4.33 -23.74
C ASN A 15 6.19 3.23 -23.84
N ILE A 16 6.32 2.63 -25.04
CA ILE A 16 7.46 1.77 -25.39
C ILE A 16 8.47 2.64 -26.11
N GLU A 17 9.69 2.68 -25.58
CA GLU A 17 10.84 3.23 -26.30
C GLU A 17 11.55 2.05 -26.97
N ILE A 18 11.62 2.06 -28.31
CA ILE A 18 12.32 1.07 -29.09
C ILE A 18 13.56 1.74 -29.67
N SER A 19 14.75 1.34 -29.23
CA SER A 19 16.00 1.69 -29.90
C SER A 19 16.57 0.47 -30.60
N THR A 20 16.99 0.63 -31.83
CA THR A 20 17.61 -0.46 -32.62
C THR A 20 18.96 0.00 -33.15
N THR A 21 19.93 -0.94 -33.24
CA THR A 21 21.20 -0.71 -33.93
C THR A 21 21.09 -0.76 -35.45
N GLN A 22 19.93 -1.15 -35.98
CA GLN A 22 19.69 -1.18 -37.43
C GLN A 22 19.34 0.21 -37.95
N LYS A 23 19.94 0.58 -39.07
CA LYS A 23 19.80 1.89 -39.72
C LYS A 23 18.37 2.18 -40.26
N SER A 24 17.44 1.26 -40.19
CA SER A 24 16.06 1.48 -40.66
C SER A 24 15.04 0.82 -39.73
N PRO A 25 14.28 1.60 -38.96
CA PRO A 25 13.14 1.12 -38.19
C PRO A 25 12.05 0.44 -39.04
N SER A 26 12.03 0.69 -40.36
CA SER A 26 11.07 0.10 -41.29
C SER A 26 11.21 -1.43 -41.46
N ALA A 27 12.29 -2.03 -40.94
CA ALA A 27 12.49 -3.48 -40.93
C ALA A 27 11.80 -4.17 -39.74
N LEU A 28 11.23 -3.41 -38.78
CA LEU A 28 10.52 -3.97 -37.60
C LEU A 28 9.11 -4.40 -38.00
N ASP A 29 8.75 -5.60 -37.58
CA ASP A 29 7.40 -6.16 -37.75
C ASP A 29 6.49 -5.70 -36.60
N ILE A 30 5.76 -4.62 -36.85
CA ILE A 30 4.84 -4.03 -35.86
C ILE A 30 3.71 -4.99 -35.49
N ASP A 31 3.22 -5.81 -36.42
CA ASP A 31 2.18 -6.79 -36.14
C ASP A 31 2.67 -7.83 -35.13
N ASN A 32 3.90 -8.29 -35.30
CA ASN A 32 4.49 -9.21 -34.36
C ASN A 32 4.79 -8.58 -33.01
N ILE A 33 5.33 -7.36 -32.98
CA ILE A 33 5.56 -6.61 -31.72
C ILE A 33 4.23 -6.41 -30.99
N HIS A 34 3.16 -6.02 -31.71
CA HIS A 34 1.83 -5.88 -31.09
C HIS A 34 1.34 -7.21 -30.54
N SER A 35 1.47 -8.32 -31.28
CA SER A 35 1.01 -9.63 -30.82
C SER A 35 1.76 -10.16 -29.59
N GLU A 36 3.03 -9.81 -29.44
CA GLU A 36 3.84 -10.16 -28.25
C GLU A 36 3.51 -9.29 -27.02
N LEU A 37 3.10 -8.06 -27.23
CA LEU A 37 2.80 -7.08 -26.18
C LEU A 37 1.34 -7.07 -25.75
N TYR A 38 0.43 -7.33 -26.68
CA TYR A 38 -1.00 -7.34 -26.41
C TYR A 38 -1.37 -8.38 -25.38
N SER A 39 -2.11 -7.96 -24.36
CA SER A 39 -2.73 -8.87 -23.42
C SER A 39 -4.14 -8.40 -23.08
N GLU A 40 -5.07 -9.33 -23.05
CA GLU A 40 -6.42 -9.04 -22.54
C GLU A 40 -6.41 -8.88 -21.04
N PRO A 41 -7.24 -7.97 -20.50
CA PRO A 41 -7.44 -7.88 -19.07
C PRO A 41 -8.16 -9.12 -18.54
N LYS A 42 -7.81 -9.57 -17.34
CA LYS A 42 -8.49 -10.69 -16.69
C LYS A 42 -9.25 -10.21 -15.45
N ASP A 43 -10.50 -10.55 -15.37
CA ASP A 43 -11.35 -10.29 -14.23
C ASP A 43 -10.93 -11.13 -13.01
N ALA A 44 -11.05 -10.55 -11.81
CA ALA A 44 -10.86 -11.29 -10.59
C ALA A 44 -12.06 -12.19 -10.34
N TYR A 45 -11.81 -13.39 -9.81
CA TYR A 45 -12.82 -14.29 -9.30
C TYR A 45 -12.30 -15.11 -8.12
N PHE A 46 -13.17 -15.82 -7.44
CA PHE A 46 -12.77 -16.71 -6.36
C PHE A 46 -13.54 -18.04 -6.44
N THR A 47 -12.95 -19.07 -5.81
CA THR A 47 -13.57 -20.38 -5.61
C THR A 47 -13.70 -20.66 -4.12
N GLN A 48 -14.70 -21.44 -3.69
CA GLN A 48 -14.91 -21.78 -2.28
C GLN A 48 -14.32 -23.16 -1.91
N ASN A 49 -14.29 -24.10 -2.84
CA ASN A 49 -13.78 -25.45 -2.63
C ASN A 49 -12.92 -25.90 -3.82
N PRO A 50 -11.60 -25.87 -3.74
CA PRO A 50 -10.81 -25.25 -2.66
C PRO A 50 -10.95 -23.71 -2.65
N TYR A 51 -10.80 -23.10 -1.47
CA TYR A 51 -10.79 -21.65 -1.39
C TYR A 51 -9.55 -21.08 -2.07
N CYS A 52 -9.76 -20.27 -3.10
CA CYS A 52 -8.71 -19.59 -3.84
C CYS A 52 -9.25 -18.28 -4.42
N ILE A 53 -8.44 -17.20 -4.36
CA ILE A 53 -8.71 -15.96 -5.07
C ILE A 53 -7.76 -15.87 -6.26
N TYR A 54 -8.34 -15.66 -7.42
CA TYR A 54 -7.65 -15.38 -8.68
C TYR A 54 -7.70 -13.87 -8.90
N PRO A 55 -6.57 -13.16 -8.75
CA PRO A 55 -6.55 -11.71 -8.84
C PRO A 55 -6.81 -11.26 -10.27
N SER A 56 -7.30 -10.03 -10.40
CA SER A 56 -7.40 -9.37 -11.70
C SER A 56 -6.03 -9.02 -12.25
N GLU A 57 -5.91 -9.08 -13.56
CA GLU A 57 -4.71 -8.64 -14.30
C GLU A 57 -5.12 -7.54 -15.29
N ASN A 58 -4.31 -6.48 -15.37
CA ASN A 58 -4.50 -5.49 -16.42
C ASN A 58 -3.97 -6.04 -17.74
N GLY A 59 -4.67 -5.70 -18.82
CA GLY A 59 -4.18 -5.91 -20.16
C GLY A 59 -3.38 -4.71 -20.67
N VAL A 60 -2.73 -4.88 -21.80
CA VAL A 60 -1.95 -3.85 -22.50
C VAL A 60 -2.29 -3.88 -23.98
N ASP A 61 -2.40 -2.71 -24.60
CA ASP A 61 -2.59 -2.55 -26.04
C ASP A 61 -1.89 -1.28 -26.52
N PHE A 62 -1.68 -1.12 -27.82
CA PHE A 62 -1.29 0.15 -28.38
C PHE A 62 -2.38 1.21 -28.15
N ALA A 63 -1.99 2.42 -27.81
CA ALA A 63 -2.93 3.55 -27.70
C ALA A 63 -3.30 4.13 -29.07
N ILE A 64 -2.59 3.71 -30.12
CA ILE A 64 -2.81 4.05 -31.52
C ILE A 64 -3.10 2.79 -32.33
N SER A 65 -3.63 2.93 -33.54
CA SER A 65 -3.83 1.80 -34.44
C SER A 65 -2.49 1.20 -34.93
N ILE A 66 -2.53 -0.05 -35.35
CA ILE A 66 -1.34 -0.74 -35.94
C ILE A 66 -0.86 0.03 -37.17
N ASP A 67 -1.76 0.57 -38.00
CA ASP A 67 -1.39 1.34 -39.19
C ASP A 67 -0.70 2.67 -38.82
N GLU A 68 -1.16 3.35 -37.77
CA GLU A 68 -0.48 4.55 -37.26
C GLU A 68 0.91 4.19 -36.71
N ALA A 69 1.03 3.09 -35.96
CA ALA A 69 2.32 2.62 -35.46
C ALA A 69 3.29 2.26 -36.62
N LYS A 70 2.80 1.61 -37.67
CA LYS A 70 3.58 1.36 -38.90
C LYS A 70 4.02 2.65 -39.59
N ASN A 71 3.19 3.69 -39.58
CA ASN A 71 3.52 4.97 -40.19
C ASN A 71 4.60 5.72 -39.38
N LEU A 72 4.61 5.62 -38.06
CA LEU A 72 5.68 6.19 -37.23
C LEU A 72 7.07 5.62 -37.59
N LEU A 73 7.15 4.36 -37.97
CA LEU A 73 8.40 3.73 -38.41
C LEU A 73 8.90 4.15 -39.80
N LYS A 74 8.03 4.74 -40.62
CA LYS A 74 8.42 5.26 -41.94
C LYS A 74 9.10 6.62 -41.84
N GLU A 75 9.00 7.30 -40.70
CA GLU A 75 9.73 8.52 -40.46
C GLU A 75 11.22 8.18 -40.23
N ASP A 76 12.11 8.93 -40.88
CA ASP A 76 13.56 8.71 -40.77
C ASP A 76 14.08 9.27 -39.43
N LYS A 77 13.77 8.52 -38.35
CA LYS A 77 14.13 8.87 -36.95
C LYS A 77 14.92 7.73 -36.35
N GLU A 78 15.96 8.08 -35.56
CA GLU A 78 16.78 7.09 -34.82
C GLU A 78 15.99 6.42 -33.71
N GLU A 79 14.95 7.09 -33.15
CA GLU A 79 14.07 6.58 -32.10
C GLU A 79 12.61 6.82 -32.44
N CYS A 80 11.79 5.83 -32.14
CA CYS A 80 10.34 5.90 -32.29
C CYS A 80 9.66 5.45 -31.00
N SER A 81 8.66 6.21 -30.54
CA SER A 81 7.86 5.88 -29.36
C SER A 81 6.45 5.48 -29.78
N ILE A 82 6.02 4.28 -29.42
CA ILE A 82 4.66 3.81 -29.61
C ILE A 82 3.92 3.94 -28.27
N PRO A 83 2.88 4.78 -28.17
CA PRO A 83 2.13 4.95 -26.94
C PRO A 83 1.31 3.69 -26.62
N LEU A 84 1.32 3.28 -25.34
CA LEU A 84 0.53 2.18 -24.83
C LEU A 84 -0.68 2.66 -24.05
N LYS A 85 -1.74 1.89 -24.09
CA LYS A 85 -2.90 2.02 -23.18
C LYS A 85 -3.00 0.77 -22.29
N VAL A 86 -3.39 0.99 -21.05
CA VAL A 86 -3.72 -0.08 -20.12
C VAL A 86 -5.20 -0.43 -20.31
N LEU A 87 -5.48 -1.72 -20.49
CA LEU A 87 -6.82 -2.29 -20.50
C LEU A 87 -7.16 -2.74 -19.08
N TYR A 88 -8.24 -2.21 -18.53
CA TYR A 88 -8.64 -2.56 -17.16
C TYR A 88 -9.67 -3.69 -17.15
N PRO A 89 -9.59 -4.63 -16.18
CA PRO A 89 -10.59 -5.65 -15.99
C PRO A 89 -11.91 -5.02 -15.53
N ASN A 90 -13.04 -5.69 -15.83
CA ASN A 90 -14.36 -5.26 -15.34
C ASN A 90 -14.51 -5.51 -13.83
N ILE A 91 -13.94 -6.61 -13.33
CA ILE A 91 -13.93 -6.96 -11.91
C ILE A 91 -12.50 -6.96 -11.42
N THR A 92 -12.14 -5.96 -10.62
CA THR A 92 -10.84 -5.92 -9.96
C THR A 92 -10.84 -6.79 -8.69
N THR A 93 -9.66 -7.23 -8.25
CA THR A 93 -9.53 -7.99 -6.99
C THR A 93 -10.12 -7.24 -5.79
N SER A 94 -10.00 -5.93 -5.79
CA SER A 94 -10.58 -5.07 -4.72
C SER A 94 -12.11 -5.03 -4.73
N MET A 95 -12.76 -5.32 -5.86
CA MET A 95 -14.23 -5.39 -5.98
C MET A 95 -14.81 -6.68 -5.44
N LEU A 96 -14.00 -7.74 -5.26
CA LEU A 96 -14.47 -8.98 -4.64
C LEU A 96 -15.05 -8.70 -3.25
N GLY A 97 -16.27 -9.18 -3.01
CA GLY A 97 -17.07 -8.87 -1.83
C GLY A 97 -16.75 -9.74 -0.61
N ASN A 98 -17.65 -9.70 0.37
CA ASN A 98 -17.50 -10.41 1.64
C ASN A 98 -17.45 -11.93 1.47
N GLU A 99 -18.01 -12.48 0.40
CA GLU A 99 -17.94 -13.92 0.11
C GLU A 99 -16.50 -14.38 -0.16
N ALA A 100 -15.68 -13.50 -0.74
CA ALA A 100 -14.27 -13.75 -0.98
C ALA A 100 -13.39 -13.45 0.26
N PHE A 101 -13.87 -12.63 1.20
CA PHE A 101 -13.16 -12.24 2.43
C PHE A 101 -14.11 -12.33 3.63
N PRO A 102 -14.51 -13.56 4.04
CA PRO A 102 -15.68 -13.75 4.92
C PRO A 102 -15.43 -13.29 6.37
N ASP A 103 -14.21 -13.30 6.82
CA ASP A 103 -13.90 -13.10 8.23
C ASP A 103 -13.24 -11.75 8.52
N LEU A 104 -13.73 -11.05 9.54
CA LEU A 104 -13.02 -9.96 10.16
C LEU A 104 -11.88 -10.53 11.03
N LEU A 105 -10.64 -10.41 10.55
CA LEU A 105 -9.45 -10.91 11.25
C LEU A 105 -9.05 -9.97 12.39
N SER A 106 -9.12 -8.67 12.16
CA SER A 106 -8.82 -7.65 13.16
C SER A 106 -9.47 -6.31 12.84
N GLN A 107 -9.53 -5.47 13.87
CA GLN A 107 -10.00 -4.09 13.77
C GLN A 107 -9.25 -3.22 14.77
N TYR A 108 -8.95 -1.98 14.37
CA TYR A 108 -8.44 -0.95 15.26
C TYR A 108 -8.91 0.43 14.84
N SER A 109 -9.14 1.31 15.81
CA SER A 109 -9.58 2.67 15.55
C SER A 109 -8.86 3.69 16.43
N THR A 110 -8.76 4.92 15.93
CA THR A 110 -8.28 6.08 16.67
C THR A 110 -9.22 7.25 16.48
N SER A 111 -9.36 8.08 17.54
CA SER A 111 -10.18 9.28 17.49
C SER A 111 -9.41 10.48 16.97
N TYR A 112 -10.08 11.38 16.25
CA TYR A 112 -9.56 12.65 15.80
C TYR A 112 -10.57 13.79 15.96
N SER A 113 -10.08 15.04 16.04
CA SER A 113 -10.96 16.20 16.11
C SER A 113 -11.55 16.54 14.74
N THR A 114 -12.87 16.60 14.62
CA THR A 114 -13.58 17.03 13.41
C THR A 114 -13.56 18.53 13.19
N ARG A 115 -13.08 19.32 14.18
CA ARG A 115 -12.98 20.79 14.07
C ARG A 115 -11.94 21.22 13.03
N ASP A 116 -10.88 20.45 12.87
CA ASP A 116 -9.86 20.68 11.84
C ASP A 116 -10.27 19.99 10.53
N GLN A 117 -10.92 20.75 9.65
CA GLN A 117 -11.42 20.25 8.38
C GLN A 117 -10.28 19.90 7.41
N LYS A 118 -9.18 20.66 7.43
CA LYS A 118 -8.02 20.41 6.57
C LYS A 118 -7.36 19.08 6.93
N ARG A 119 -7.13 18.86 8.22
CA ARG A 119 -6.63 17.59 8.73
C ARG A 119 -7.57 16.44 8.43
N THR A 120 -8.88 16.63 8.62
CA THR A 120 -9.90 15.63 8.29
C THR A 120 -9.86 15.25 6.80
N THR A 121 -9.67 16.21 5.91
CA THR A 121 -9.49 15.97 4.47
C THR A 121 -8.27 15.10 4.21
N ASN A 122 -7.13 15.39 4.82
CA ASN A 122 -5.90 14.60 4.68
C ASN A 122 -6.10 13.15 5.15
N LEU A 123 -6.75 12.95 6.30
CA LEU A 123 -7.07 11.62 6.83
C LEU A 123 -7.93 10.83 5.84
N LYS A 124 -8.98 11.42 5.29
CA LYS A 124 -9.88 10.80 4.31
C LYS A 124 -9.15 10.44 3.03
N LEU A 125 -8.33 11.35 2.49
CA LEU A 125 -7.57 11.11 1.26
C LEU A 125 -6.62 9.91 1.41
N ALA A 126 -5.85 9.87 2.50
CA ALA A 126 -4.94 8.76 2.76
C ALA A 126 -5.69 7.43 2.95
N ALA A 127 -6.77 7.44 3.75
CA ALA A 127 -7.59 6.27 3.99
C ALA A 127 -8.24 5.75 2.70
N ASN A 128 -8.79 6.62 1.85
CA ASN A 128 -9.43 6.22 0.59
C ASN A 128 -8.45 5.53 -0.37
N LYS A 129 -7.18 5.93 -0.38
CA LYS A 129 -6.15 5.26 -1.20
C LYS A 129 -5.80 3.85 -0.71
N ILE A 130 -5.96 3.60 0.59
CA ILE A 130 -5.68 2.30 1.20
C ILE A 130 -6.90 1.38 1.15
N ASN A 131 -8.10 1.97 1.19
CA ASN A 131 -9.35 1.21 1.26
C ASN A 131 -9.54 0.29 0.06
N GLY A 132 -9.87 -0.97 0.32
CA GLY A 132 -10.05 -2.01 -0.69
C GLY A 132 -8.75 -2.68 -1.14
N THR A 133 -7.58 -2.28 -0.63
CA THR A 133 -6.31 -2.93 -0.97
C THR A 133 -6.37 -4.41 -0.60
N VAL A 134 -6.05 -5.27 -1.56
CA VAL A 134 -5.91 -6.71 -1.37
C VAL A 134 -4.43 -7.08 -1.44
N LEU A 135 -3.99 -7.94 -0.54
CA LEU A 135 -2.64 -8.52 -0.56
C LEU A 135 -2.75 -10.03 -0.67
N MET A 136 -2.16 -10.59 -1.72
CA MET A 136 -2.02 -12.04 -1.89
C MET A 136 -1.03 -12.61 -0.85
N PRO A 137 -1.02 -13.93 -0.62
CA PRO A 137 -0.02 -14.57 0.23
C PRO A 137 1.40 -14.18 -0.17
N GLY A 138 2.20 -13.75 0.80
CA GLY A 138 3.59 -13.34 0.59
C GLY A 138 3.79 -11.91 0.11
N GLU A 139 2.75 -11.20 -0.33
CA GLU A 139 2.87 -9.81 -0.77
C GLU A 139 3.12 -8.84 0.39
N THR A 140 3.85 -7.79 0.07
CA THR A 140 4.21 -6.73 1.02
C THR A 140 3.50 -5.43 0.66
N PHE A 141 2.76 -4.89 1.63
CA PHE A 141 2.21 -3.54 1.58
C PHE A 141 3.30 -2.51 1.86
N SER A 142 3.31 -1.42 1.11
CA SER A 142 4.10 -0.21 1.37
C SER A 142 3.17 0.99 1.42
N TYR A 143 3.14 1.68 2.56
CA TYR A 143 2.29 2.86 2.73
C TYR A 143 2.63 3.95 1.73
N ASN A 144 3.92 4.22 1.54
CA ASN A 144 4.38 5.25 0.62
C ASN A 144 4.07 4.92 -0.85
N LYS A 145 4.12 3.62 -1.23
CA LYS A 145 3.75 3.17 -2.57
C LYS A 145 2.25 3.33 -2.84
N VAL A 146 1.40 2.95 -1.87
CA VAL A 146 -0.07 2.97 -2.03
C VAL A 146 -0.62 4.40 -1.93
N VAL A 147 -0.19 5.16 -0.93
CA VAL A 147 -0.72 6.51 -0.68
C VAL A 147 -0.07 7.54 -1.61
N GLY A 148 1.18 7.32 -2.01
CA GLY A 148 1.92 8.23 -2.88
C GLY A 148 2.39 9.51 -2.19
N ALA A 149 2.87 10.47 -2.98
CA ALA A 149 3.30 11.78 -2.51
C ALA A 149 2.12 12.60 -1.95
N ARG A 150 2.36 13.29 -0.84
CA ARG A 150 1.38 14.16 -0.19
C ARG A 150 1.61 15.58 -0.66
N THR A 151 0.97 15.94 -1.77
CA THR A 151 1.12 17.25 -2.41
C THR A 151 -0.21 18.01 -2.44
N ILE A 152 -0.15 19.31 -2.57
CA ILE A 152 -1.34 20.15 -2.76
C ILE A 152 -2.09 19.73 -4.04
N SER A 153 -1.36 19.42 -5.12
CA SER A 153 -1.95 18.93 -6.38
C SER A 153 -2.69 17.58 -6.24
N ALA A 154 -2.30 16.76 -5.26
CA ALA A 154 -3.01 15.53 -4.91
C ALA A 154 -4.18 15.75 -3.92
N GLY A 155 -4.52 17.02 -3.62
CA GLY A 155 -5.62 17.41 -2.74
C GLY A 155 -5.29 17.49 -1.26
N TYR A 156 -4.04 17.21 -0.85
CA TYR A 156 -3.63 17.35 0.53
C TYR A 156 -3.53 18.82 0.94
N GLN A 157 -3.89 19.10 2.18
CA GLN A 157 -3.95 20.44 2.75
C GLN A 157 -2.90 20.62 3.83
N GLU A 158 -2.53 21.86 4.08
CA GLU A 158 -1.69 22.21 5.22
C GLU A 158 -2.50 22.07 6.52
N ALA A 159 -1.94 21.30 7.45
CA ALA A 159 -2.51 21.06 8.77
C ALA A 159 -1.35 20.84 9.75
N PRO A 160 -1.60 20.89 11.07
CA PRO A 160 -0.56 20.75 12.07
C PRO A 160 0.26 19.46 11.93
N ILE A 161 1.60 19.61 11.85
CA ILE A 161 2.61 18.56 11.90
C ILE A 161 3.65 18.89 12.97
N TYR A 162 4.40 17.87 13.40
CA TYR A 162 5.54 18.08 14.29
C TYR A 162 6.84 18.13 13.48
N VAL A 163 7.54 19.26 13.57
CA VAL A 163 8.87 19.45 12.97
C VAL A 163 9.82 19.95 14.04
N SER A 164 10.89 19.21 14.29
CA SER A 164 11.92 19.57 15.28
C SER A 164 11.36 19.95 16.66
N GLY A 165 10.30 19.26 17.10
CA GLY A 165 9.67 19.47 18.41
C GLY A 165 8.69 20.63 18.48
N LYS A 166 8.39 21.28 17.37
CA LYS A 166 7.39 22.35 17.28
C LYS A 166 6.23 21.93 16.41
N VAL A 167 5.05 22.42 16.74
CA VAL A 167 3.87 22.29 15.89
C VAL A 167 3.93 23.40 14.84
N VAL A 168 3.93 22.99 13.56
CA VAL A 168 3.89 23.90 12.41
C VAL A 168 2.87 23.36 11.41
N ASP A 169 2.34 24.22 10.55
CA ASP A 169 1.50 23.76 9.46
C ASP A 169 2.36 23.15 8.35
N GLY A 170 1.95 22.01 7.87
CA GLY A 170 2.60 21.30 6.76
C GLY A 170 1.64 20.44 5.96
N VAL A 171 1.95 20.26 4.68
CA VAL A 171 1.10 19.50 3.75
C VAL A 171 0.99 18.05 4.21
N GLY A 172 -0.25 17.56 4.34
CA GLY A 172 -0.51 16.18 4.76
C GLY A 172 -0.53 15.97 6.28
N GLY A 173 -0.66 17.04 7.10
CA GLY A 173 -0.80 16.88 8.54
C GLY A 173 -1.93 15.90 8.90
N GLY A 174 -1.63 14.95 9.80
CA GLY A 174 -2.54 13.90 10.24
C GLY A 174 -2.27 12.51 9.66
N ILE A 175 -1.54 12.37 8.56
CA ILE A 175 -1.32 11.09 7.84
C ILE A 175 -0.71 10.00 8.73
N CYS A 176 0.21 10.35 9.62
CA CYS A 176 0.79 9.39 10.56
C CYS A 176 -0.25 8.77 11.52
N GLN A 177 -1.38 9.44 11.77
CA GLN A 177 -2.47 8.83 12.53
C GLN A 177 -3.14 7.69 11.73
N ILE A 178 -3.34 7.87 10.43
CA ILE A 178 -3.84 6.81 9.53
C ILE A 178 -2.87 5.62 9.52
N THR A 179 -1.56 5.91 9.41
CA THR A 179 -0.51 4.87 9.47
C THR A 179 -0.53 4.13 10.79
N THR A 180 -0.62 4.84 11.91
CA THR A 180 -0.69 4.26 13.26
C THR A 180 -1.92 3.38 13.45
N THR A 181 -3.07 3.83 12.93
CA THR A 181 -4.32 3.06 13.02
C THR A 181 -4.21 1.77 12.22
N LEU A 182 -3.69 1.84 11.00
CA LEU A 182 -3.42 0.67 10.16
C LEU A 182 -2.40 -0.27 10.82
N TYR A 183 -1.28 0.26 11.34
CA TYR A 183 -0.25 -0.53 12.02
C TYR A 183 -0.85 -1.41 13.13
N ASN A 184 -1.69 -0.83 13.99
CA ASN A 184 -2.32 -1.60 15.06
C ASN A 184 -3.28 -2.67 14.51
N ALA A 185 -4.10 -2.35 13.51
CA ALA A 185 -4.96 -3.35 12.88
C ALA A 185 -4.15 -4.52 12.30
N VAL A 186 -3.02 -4.22 11.64
CA VAL A 186 -2.08 -5.21 11.08
C VAL A 186 -1.47 -6.10 12.18
N VAL A 187 -1.03 -5.52 13.30
CA VAL A 187 -0.48 -6.30 14.42
C VAL A 187 -1.54 -7.20 15.05
N TYR A 188 -2.77 -6.70 15.22
CA TYR A 188 -3.88 -7.52 15.74
C TYR A 188 -4.31 -8.65 14.77
N ALA A 189 -4.09 -8.49 13.46
CA ALA A 189 -4.27 -9.55 12.46
C ALA A 189 -3.11 -10.57 12.45
N ASN A 190 -2.12 -10.42 13.32
CA ASN A 190 -0.89 -11.21 13.36
C ASN A 190 -0.11 -11.25 12.05
N LEU A 191 -0.12 -10.13 11.30
CA LEU A 191 0.67 -9.98 10.08
C LEU A 191 2.11 -9.54 10.42
N ASP A 192 3.05 -9.84 9.52
CA ASP A 192 4.47 -9.56 9.75
C ASP A 192 4.79 -8.09 9.45
N ILE A 193 5.30 -7.37 10.44
CA ILE A 193 5.81 -6.02 10.26
C ILE A 193 7.20 -6.09 9.60
N VAL A 194 7.34 -5.45 8.45
CA VAL A 194 8.59 -5.40 7.67
C VAL A 194 9.37 -4.11 7.96
N GLU A 195 8.68 -2.97 8.07
CA GLU A 195 9.28 -1.68 8.36
C GLU A 195 8.31 -0.84 9.19
N ARG A 196 8.79 -0.31 10.30
CA ARG A 196 8.04 0.62 11.16
C ARG A 196 9.01 1.53 11.89
N SER A 197 8.70 2.80 11.96
CA SER A 197 9.39 3.80 12.78
C SER A 197 8.42 4.46 13.75
N ASN A 198 8.88 4.74 14.99
CA ASN A 198 8.11 5.51 15.95
C ASN A 198 8.23 7.02 15.67
N HIS A 199 7.33 7.82 16.24
CA HIS A 199 7.47 9.27 16.23
C HIS A 199 8.58 9.73 17.19
N GLN A 200 9.01 10.97 16.99
CA GLN A 200 9.95 11.62 17.90
C GLN A 200 9.35 11.84 19.31
N PHE A 201 8.04 12.08 19.39
CA PHE A 201 7.27 12.27 20.63
C PHE A 201 6.10 11.29 20.65
N VAL A 202 5.65 10.90 21.84
CA VAL A 202 4.47 10.02 21.95
C VAL A 202 3.25 10.78 21.40
N PRO A 203 2.60 10.28 20.34
CA PRO A 203 1.42 10.95 19.81
C PRO A 203 0.21 10.79 20.72
N SER A 204 -0.69 11.78 20.74
CA SER A 204 -1.87 11.76 21.62
C SER A 204 -2.92 10.69 21.28
N TYR A 205 -2.87 10.13 20.07
CA TYR A 205 -3.84 9.16 19.57
C TYR A 205 -3.40 7.69 19.70
N ALA A 206 -2.20 7.43 20.22
CA ALA A 206 -1.72 6.07 20.47
C ALA A 206 -0.79 6.02 21.69
N PRO A 207 -0.80 4.92 22.45
CA PRO A 207 0.19 4.69 23.51
C PRO A 207 1.62 4.60 22.95
N ALA A 208 2.62 4.84 23.80
CA ALA A 208 4.02 4.65 23.46
C ALA A 208 4.27 3.22 22.95
N SER A 209 5.13 3.05 21.97
CA SER A 209 5.46 1.81 21.24
C SER A 209 4.31 1.19 20.44
N ARG A 210 3.23 1.95 20.24
CA ARG A 210 2.09 1.52 19.43
C ARG A 210 1.77 2.47 18.28
N ASP A 211 2.64 3.40 18.00
CA ASP A 211 2.54 4.34 16.90
C ASP A 211 3.39 3.92 15.69
N ALA A 212 3.09 4.49 14.54
CA ALA A 212 3.90 4.38 13.33
C ALA A 212 3.92 5.70 12.58
N THR A 213 5.09 6.15 12.16
CA THR A 213 5.28 7.38 11.38
C THR A 213 5.73 7.06 9.95
N VAL A 214 5.41 7.96 9.03
CA VAL A 214 5.82 7.89 7.63
C VAL A 214 6.25 9.26 7.12
N VAL A 215 7.29 9.26 6.27
CA VAL A 215 7.72 10.43 5.49
C VAL A 215 7.94 9.96 4.06
N TYR A 216 7.29 10.60 3.10
CA TYR A 216 7.42 10.19 1.69
C TYR A 216 8.87 10.29 1.22
N GLY A 217 9.36 9.20 0.64
CA GLY A 217 10.73 9.10 0.13
C GLY A 217 11.80 8.75 1.17
N SER A 218 11.47 8.68 2.49
CA SER A 218 12.50 8.41 3.51
C SER A 218 12.09 7.44 4.62
N ILE A 219 10.85 7.51 5.13
CA ILE A 219 10.36 6.62 6.19
C ILE A 219 9.07 5.99 5.71
N ASP A 220 9.01 4.67 5.70
CA ASP A 220 7.83 3.93 5.26
C ASP A 220 7.25 3.07 6.39
N PHE A 221 6.00 2.65 6.19
CA PHE A 221 5.38 1.58 6.95
C PHE A 221 5.11 0.43 6.00
N LYS A 222 5.71 -0.73 6.28
CA LYS A 222 5.57 -1.93 5.46
C LYS A 222 5.19 -3.13 6.32
N PHE A 223 4.31 -3.96 5.80
CA PHE A 223 3.97 -5.24 6.38
C PHE A 223 3.72 -6.27 5.29
N LYS A 224 3.87 -7.54 5.63
CA LYS A 224 3.71 -8.67 4.70
C LYS A 224 2.47 -9.48 5.08
N ASN A 225 1.71 -9.91 4.09
CA ASN A 225 0.72 -10.95 4.28
C ASN A 225 1.45 -12.31 4.42
N ASN A 226 1.66 -12.74 5.65
CA ASN A 226 2.28 -14.02 6.01
C ASN A 226 1.26 -15.17 6.11
N ARG A 227 0.00 -14.92 5.76
CA ARG A 227 -1.07 -15.93 5.75
C ARG A 227 -1.05 -16.73 4.46
N ASN A 228 -1.66 -17.92 4.49
CA ASN A 228 -1.84 -18.75 3.30
C ASN A 228 -2.97 -18.27 2.37
N TYR A 229 -3.73 -17.27 2.79
CA TYR A 229 -4.88 -16.73 2.07
C TYR A 229 -4.74 -15.21 1.91
N PRO A 230 -5.36 -14.64 0.86
CA PRO A 230 -5.38 -13.19 0.66
C PRO A 230 -6.09 -12.47 1.80
N ILE A 231 -5.68 -11.23 2.02
CA ILE A 231 -6.33 -10.30 2.96
C ILE A 231 -6.80 -9.05 2.22
N LYS A 232 -7.85 -8.42 2.75
CA LYS A 232 -8.39 -7.15 2.25
C LYS A 232 -8.41 -6.13 3.37
N ILE A 233 -7.89 -4.94 3.09
CA ILE A 233 -7.90 -3.80 4.01
C ILE A 233 -9.14 -2.97 3.73
N MET A 234 -9.97 -2.79 4.74
CA MET A 234 -11.09 -1.85 4.69
C MET A 234 -10.87 -0.74 5.70
N CYS A 235 -11.20 0.49 5.33
CA CYS A 235 -11.08 1.60 6.26
C CYS A 235 -12.15 2.66 6.05
N THR A 236 -12.47 3.35 7.14
CA THR A 236 -13.40 4.48 7.17
C THR A 236 -12.84 5.61 8.01
N VAL A 237 -13.08 6.85 7.58
CA VAL A 237 -12.77 8.08 8.33
C VAL A 237 -14.02 8.92 8.37
N SER A 238 -14.74 8.86 9.49
CA SER A 238 -16.01 9.57 9.68
C SER A 238 -16.27 9.85 11.17
N ASN A 239 -17.04 10.88 11.45
CA ASN A 239 -17.53 11.20 12.79
C ASN A 239 -16.45 11.23 13.88
N GLY A 240 -15.24 11.70 13.54
CA GLY A 240 -14.13 11.79 14.49
C GLY A 240 -13.40 10.46 14.75
N ILE A 241 -13.71 9.41 14.00
CA ILE A 241 -13.08 8.08 14.11
C ILE A 241 -12.43 7.70 12.78
N ALA A 242 -11.15 7.32 12.85
CA ALA A 242 -10.46 6.58 11.81
C ALA A 242 -10.45 5.11 12.22
N ASN A 243 -11.00 4.23 11.38
CA ASN A 243 -11.12 2.81 11.65
C ASN A 243 -10.53 2.00 10.51
N PHE A 244 -9.72 1.00 10.84
CA PHE A 244 -9.16 0.01 9.92
C PHE A 244 -9.60 -1.39 10.31
N GLN A 245 -9.94 -2.18 9.31
CA GLN A 245 -10.37 -3.56 9.42
C GLN A 245 -9.56 -4.40 8.43
N ILE A 246 -9.10 -5.55 8.87
CA ILE A 246 -8.43 -6.54 8.03
C ILE A 246 -9.39 -7.72 7.87
N TYR A 247 -9.79 -7.97 6.65
CA TYR A 247 -10.64 -9.11 6.29
C TYR A 247 -9.82 -10.19 5.59
N GLY A 248 -10.30 -11.43 5.65
CA GLY A 248 -9.68 -12.59 4.98
C GLY A 248 -10.43 -13.87 5.31
N LEU A 249 -9.74 -14.99 5.19
CA LEU A 249 -10.25 -16.29 5.66
C LEU A 249 -9.59 -16.64 6.99
N ARG A 250 -10.40 -16.91 8.02
CA ARG A 250 -9.93 -17.37 9.33
C ARG A 250 -9.51 -18.84 9.27
N SER A 251 -8.39 -19.15 9.88
CA SER A 251 -7.90 -20.52 10.05
C SER A 251 -8.20 -21.02 11.46
N ASN A 252 -8.39 -22.32 11.61
CA ASN A 252 -8.53 -22.95 12.92
C ASN A 252 -7.27 -22.78 13.81
N ASN A 253 -6.13 -22.41 13.20
CA ASN A 253 -4.87 -22.16 13.89
C ASN A 253 -4.61 -20.66 14.14
N ASP A 254 -5.61 -19.79 13.90
CA ASP A 254 -5.47 -18.36 14.19
C ASP A 254 -5.41 -18.12 15.71
N TYR A 255 -4.52 -17.25 16.10
CA TYR A 255 -4.34 -16.85 17.49
C TYR A 255 -5.15 -15.59 17.83
N GLU A 256 -5.62 -15.50 19.06
CA GLU A 256 -5.97 -14.22 19.66
C GLU A 256 -4.69 -13.42 19.90
N VAL A 257 -4.64 -12.19 19.39
CA VAL A 257 -3.51 -11.29 19.56
C VAL A 257 -3.81 -10.27 20.64
N VAL A 258 -2.97 -10.21 21.65
CA VAL A 258 -2.99 -9.17 22.68
C VAL A 258 -1.70 -8.38 22.59
N ILE A 259 -1.79 -7.05 22.66
CA ILE A 259 -0.63 -6.17 22.70
C ILE A 259 -0.51 -5.62 24.11
N SER A 260 0.64 -5.85 24.73
CA SER A 260 1.01 -5.24 26.01
C SER A 260 2.13 -4.24 25.76
N ASN A 261 1.95 -3.00 26.21
CA ASN A 261 2.99 -1.98 26.14
C ASN A 261 3.24 -1.36 27.53
N ARG A 262 4.48 -0.94 27.78
CA ARG A 262 4.88 -0.32 29.06
C ARG A 262 5.96 0.72 28.83
N VAL A 263 5.97 1.73 29.67
CA VAL A 263 7.12 2.63 29.83
C VAL A 263 8.14 1.93 30.73
N THR A 264 9.35 1.77 30.23
CA THR A 264 10.45 1.07 30.95
C THR A 264 11.36 2.02 31.68
N GLY A 265 11.36 3.29 31.29
CA GLY A 265 12.14 4.33 31.94
C GLY A 265 11.79 5.73 31.45
N THR A 266 12.11 6.71 32.27
CA THR A 266 11.94 8.13 31.91
C THR A 266 13.14 8.91 32.45
N THR A 267 13.70 9.78 31.61
CA THR A 267 14.72 10.76 31.99
C THR A 267 14.18 12.17 31.83
N SER A 268 15.00 13.20 32.10
CA SER A 268 14.60 14.58 31.81
C SER A 268 14.25 14.81 30.34
N ASN A 269 14.87 14.08 29.41
CA ASN A 269 14.81 14.34 27.98
C ASN A 269 14.14 13.22 27.15
N ALA A 270 13.93 12.02 27.75
CA ALA A 270 13.45 10.86 27.02
C ALA A 270 12.47 9.99 27.80
N ILE A 271 11.60 9.32 27.04
CA ILE A 271 10.71 8.25 27.50
C ILE A 271 11.12 6.98 26.75
N TYR A 272 11.42 5.91 27.49
CA TYR A 272 11.72 4.58 26.96
C TYR A 272 10.50 3.70 27.12
N SER A 273 10.14 2.96 26.09
CA SER A 273 9.00 2.08 26.15
C SER A 273 9.18 0.83 25.30
N GLU A 274 8.41 -0.19 25.62
CA GLU A 274 8.38 -1.48 24.93
C GLU A 274 6.94 -1.88 24.67
N ALA A 275 6.73 -2.59 23.55
CA ALA A 275 5.49 -3.30 23.28
C ALA A 275 5.79 -4.78 22.99
N TYR A 276 4.92 -5.66 23.49
CA TYR A 276 4.97 -7.10 23.27
C TYR A 276 3.72 -7.56 22.55
N LYS A 277 3.90 -8.42 21.54
CA LYS A 277 2.83 -9.18 20.91
C LYS A 277 2.69 -10.51 21.63
N ILE A 278 1.53 -10.76 22.21
CA ILE A 278 1.19 -11.96 22.95
C ILE A 278 0.15 -12.73 22.11
N LEU A 279 0.51 -13.96 21.74
CA LEU A 279 -0.40 -14.87 21.04
C LEU A 279 -1.06 -15.79 22.06
N LYS A 280 -2.39 -15.90 21.99
CA LYS A 280 -3.17 -16.79 22.83
C LYS A 280 -3.97 -17.76 21.96
N GLN A 281 -4.16 -18.97 22.46
CA GLN A 281 -5.04 -19.99 21.92
C GLN A 281 -5.82 -20.63 23.05
N ASN A 282 -7.14 -20.69 22.94
CA ASN A 282 -8.04 -21.20 23.99
C ASN A 282 -7.80 -20.56 25.36
N GLY A 283 -7.51 -19.24 25.37
CA GLY A 283 -7.22 -18.47 26.59
C GLY A 283 -5.80 -18.64 27.16
N GLN A 284 -5.00 -19.58 26.66
CA GLN A 284 -3.62 -19.80 27.10
C GLN A 284 -2.64 -19.00 26.27
N VAL A 285 -1.60 -18.45 26.93
CA VAL A 285 -0.50 -17.75 26.25
C VAL A 285 0.39 -18.80 25.57
N ILE A 286 0.50 -18.70 24.24
CA ILE A 286 1.37 -19.55 23.42
C ILE A 286 2.74 -18.92 23.23
N SER A 287 2.79 -17.60 23.01
CA SER A 287 4.05 -16.88 22.88
C SER A 287 3.89 -15.42 23.33
N SER A 288 5.03 -14.83 23.70
CA SER A 288 5.15 -13.41 23.97
C SER A 288 6.45 -12.93 23.34
N THR A 289 6.35 -12.08 22.32
CA THR A 289 7.51 -11.59 21.55
C THR A 289 7.60 -10.08 21.62
N LEU A 290 8.82 -9.56 21.72
CA LEU A 290 9.07 -8.12 21.67
C LEU A 290 8.64 -7.62 20.28
N LEU A 291 7.66 -6.71 20.25
CA LEU A 291 7.14 -6.09 19.02
C LEU A 291 7.95 -4.85 18.66
N SER A 292 8.25 -4.02 19.66
CA SER A 292 9.05 -2.80 19.50
C SER A 292 9.68 -2.37 20.83
N GLN A 293 10.81 -1.67 20.70
CA GLN A 293 11.48 -0.96 21.77
C GLN A 293 11.82 0.43 21.27
N ASP A 294 11.23 1.44 21.87
CA ASP A 294 11.21 2.81 21.34
C ASP A 294 11.70 3.83 22.35
N VAL A 295 12.28 4.90 21.82
CA VAL A 295 12.69 6.07 22.58
C VAL A 295 11.98 7.30 22.01
N TYR A 296 11.33 8.04 22.88
CA TYR A 296 10.64 9.29 22.55
C TYR A 296 11.29 10.45 23.28
N LYS A 297 11.37 11.60 22.62
CA LYS A 297 11.72 12.84 23.32
C LYS A 297 10.61 13.27 24.26
N ARG A 298 10.97 13.93 25.33
CA ARG A 298 10.05 14.55 26.26
C ARG A 298 9.85 16.02 25.86
N HIS A 299 8.60 16.53 25.98
CA HIS A 299 8.29 17.96 25.81
C HIS A 299 8.78 18.78 26.98
#